data_159c21978ab2c18e02cb87fdb8e961ba
#
_entry.id   159c21978ab2c18e02cb87fdb8e961ba
#
_cell.length_a   1.000
_cell.length_b   1.000
_cell.length_c   1.000
_cell.angle_alpha   90.00
_cell.angle_beta   90.00
_cell.angle_gamma   90.00
#
_symmetry.space_group_name_H-M   'P 1'
#
loop_
_entity.id
_entity.type
_entity.pdbx_description
1 polymer ?
#
loop_
_entity_poly.entity_id
_entity_poly.type
_entity_poly.pdbx_seq_one_letter_code
_entity_poly.pdbx_strand_id
1 'polypeptide(L)'
;PADLAGLGAVRGGIYGLVICWVILGAIWFYQLTVLSGRFEDLRRVFDRLGGGDLRIQAILIAFCFGGLLEALAGFGAPVAITATMILALGVKPLKAAITVLLANTAPVAFGAVAVPITTAGEVGGKDPHVIATIVGHQAPFLAMLVPLILLVILDGMKGLKDAWLPALIIGVSFAIAQWVTSATPAFNL
;
A
#
# COMPACT_ATOMS: atom_id res chain seq x y z
N PRO A 1 -25.19 -22.70 -20.16
CA PRO A 1 -23.82 -22.14 -20.13
C PRO A 1 -23.80 -20.64 -20.46
N ALA A 2 -24.53 -20.18 -21.51
CA ALA A 2 -24.57 -18.75 -21.89
C ALA A 2 -25.27 -17.89 -20.81
N ASP A 3 -26.30 -18.41 -20.17
CA ASP A 3 -27.05 -17.72 -19.11
C ASP A 3 -26.21 -17.51 -17.85
N LEU A 4 -25.35 -18.47 -17.50
CA LEU A 4 -24.41 -18.38 -16.38
C LEU A 4 -23.32 -17.33 -16.67
N ALA A 5 -22.83 -17.27 -17.91
CA ALA A 5 -21.85 -16.25 -18.32
C ALA A 5 -22.47 -14.85 -18.29
N GLY A 6 -23.71 -14.70 -18.75
CA GLY A 6 -24.47 -13.46 -18.69
C GLY A 6 -24.70 -12.97 -17.25
N LEU A 7 -25.15 -13.87 -16.37
CA LEU A 7 -25.31 -13.56 -14.95
C LEU A 7 -23.98 -13.20 -14.26
N GLY A 8 -22.89 -13.89 -14.61
CA GLY A 8 -21.55 -13.59 -14.13
C GLY A 8 -21.09 -12.20 -14.57
N ALA A 9 -21.32 -11.83 -15.84
CA ALA A 9 -20.96 -10.52 -16.35
C ALA A 9 -21.76 -9.39 -15.67
N VAL A 10 -23.07 -9.58 -15.46
CA VAL A 10 -23.91 -8.59 -14.75
C VAL A 10 -23.45 -8.42 -13.29
N ARG A 11 -23.24 -9.52 -12.58
CA ARG A 11 -22.72 -9.46 -11.20
C ARG A 11 -21.34 -8.80 -11.13
N GLY A 12 -20.42 -9.18 -12.01
CA GLY A 12 -19.09 -8.57 -12.09
C GLY A 12 -19.17 -7.08 -12.42
N GLY A 13 -20.08 -6.67 -13.30
CA GLY A 13 -20.33 -5.26 -13.60
C GLY A 13 -20.83 -4.46 -12.38
N ILE A 14 -21.76 -5.03 -11.60
CA ILE A 14 -22.27 -4.38 -10.38
C ILE A 14 -21.15 -4.23 -9.34
N TYR A 15 -20.37 -5.28 -9.10
CA TYR A 15 -19.19 -5.20 -8.21
C TYR A 15 -18.18 -4.17 -8.71
N GLY A 16 -17.93 -4.12 -10.03
CA GLY A 16 -17.05 -3.12 -10.64
C GLY A 16 -17.52 -1.69 -10.41
N LEU A 17 -18.81 -1.42 -10.47
CA LEU A 17 -19.39 -0.09 -10.18
C LEU A 17 -19.17 0.33 -8.72
N VAL A 18 -19.29 -0.60 -7.77
CA VAL A 18 -18.99 -0.32 -6.34
C VAL A 18 -17.53 0.06 -6.16
N ILE A 19 -16.61 -0.66 -6.80
CA ILE A 19 -15.18 -0.35 -6.79
C ILE A 19 -14.92 1.02 -7.41
N CYS A 20 -15.52 1.33 -8.56
CA CYS A 20 -15.40 2.66 -9.19
C CYS A 20 -15.89 3.77 -8.27
N TRP A 21 -16.97 3.56 -7.52
CA TRP A 21 -17.47 4.53 -6.54
C TRP A 21 -16.45 4.82 -5.42
N VAL A 22 -15.82 3.76 -4.88
CA VAL A 22 -14.76 3.91 -3.88
C VAL A 22 -13.57 4.70 -4.43
N ILE A 23 -13.13 4.38 -5.66
CA ILE A 23 -12.02 5.08 -6.33
C ILE A 23 -12.37 6.57 -6.53
N LEU A 24 -13.57 6.87 -7.01
CA LEU A 24 -14.02 8.26 -7.18
C LEU A 24 -14.03 9.02 -5.85
N GLY A 25 -14.53 8.40 -4.78
CA GLY A 25 -14.51 8.97 -3.44
C GLY A 25 -13.09 9.25 -2.94
N ALA A 26 -12.17 8.32 -3.14
CA ALA A 26 -10.77 8.46 -2.76
C ALA A 26 -10.09 9.61 -3.54
N ILE A 27 -10.30 9.70 -4.87
CA ILE A 27 -9.77 10.78 -5.70
C ILE A 27 -10.35 12.13 -5.27
N TRP A 28 -11.65 12.19 -5.01
CA TRP A 28 -12.31 13.41 -4.57
C TRP A 28 -11.78 13.88 -3.23
N PHE A 29 -11.63 12.98 -2.26
CA PHE A 29 -11.04 13.30 -0.95
C PHE A 29 -9.59 13.78 -1.08
N TYR A 30 -8.81 13.13 -1.94
CA TYR A 30 -7.45 13.58 -2.25
C TYR A 30 -7.44 15.01 -2.81
N GLN A 31 -8.29 15.31 -3.79
CA GLN A 31 -8.40 16.65 -4.38
C GLN A 31 -8.80 17.69 -3.33
N LEU A 32 -9.72 17.38 -2.44
CA LEU A 32 -10.07 18.26 -1.32
C LEU A 32 -8.88 18.53 -0.41
N THR A 33 -8.08 17.51 -0.11
CA THR A 33 -6.88 17.65 0.73
C THR A 33 -5.83 18.53 0.06
N VAL A 34 -5.66 18.42 -1.26
CA VAL A 34 -4.75 19.28 -2.03
C VAL A 34 -5.27 20.73 -2.10
N LEU A 35 -6.54 20.93 -2.45
CA LEU A 35 -7.15 22.25 -2.58
C LEU A 35 -7.25 23.00 -1.25
N SER A 36 -7.42 22.27 -0.14
CA SER A 36 -7.45 22.85 1.21
C SER A 36 -6.06 23.24 1.75
N GLY A 37 -4.98 22.92 1.03
CA GLY A 37 -3.60 23.13 1.47
C GLY A 37 -3.10 22.17 2.55
N ARG A 38 -3.95 21.26 3.06
CA ARG A 38 -3.57 20.27 4.10
C ARG A 38 -2.56 19.24 3.61
N PHE A 39 -2.48 19.05 2.31
CA PHE A 39 -1.47 18.20 1.70
C PHE A 39 -0.04 18.67 2.00
N GLU A 40 0.18 19.99 2.05
CA GLU A 40 1.48 20.57 2.39
C GLU A 40 1.83 20.40 3.87
N ASP A 41 0.84 20.39 4.77
CA ASP A 41 1.05 20.06 6.17
C ASP A 41 1.54 18.62 6.33
N LEU A 42 0.93 17.68 5.62
CA LEU A 42 1.35 16.27 5.60
C LEU A 42 2.78 16.12 5.06
N ARG A 43 3.11 16.81 3.97
CA ARG A 43 4.47 16.82 3.42
C ARG A 43 5.50 17.31 4.43
N ARG A 44 5.21 18.40 5.16
CA ARG A 44 6.10 18.91 6.22
C ARG A 44 6.32 17.90 7.35
N VAL A 45 5.31 17.09 7.68
CA VAL A 45 5.48 16.02 8.67
C VAL A 45 6.49 14.99 8.17
N PHE A 46 6.39 14.56 6.91
CA PHE A 46 7.38 13.63 6.34
C PHE A 46 8.78 14.23 6.22
N ASP A 47 8.89 15.53 5.89
CA ASP A 47 10.17 16.25 5.86
C ASP A 47 10.85 16.23 7.24
N ARG A 48 10.08 16.47 8.30
CA ARG A 48 10.59 16.43 9.68
C ARG A 48 10.98 15.04 10.11
N LEU A 49 10.14 14.04 9.84
CA LEU A 49 10.41 12.64 10.19
C LEU A 49 11.59 12.06 9.41
N GLY A 50 11.74 12.48 8.14
CA GLY A 50 12.83 12.04 7.29
C GLY A 50 14.18 12.72 7.59
N GLY A 51 14.21 13.70 8.49
CA GLY A 51 15.46 14.40 8.88
C GLY A 51 16.18 15.09 7.73
N GLY A 52 15.47 15.41 6.64
CA GLY A 52 16.05 16.00 5.42
C GLY A 52 16.68 15.00 4.45
N ASP A 53 16.70 13.69 4.79
CA ASP A 53 17.16 12.64 3.85
C ASP A 53 16.03 12.25 2.90
N LEU A 54 16.18 12.56 1.61
CA LEU A 54 15.23 12.29 0.56
C LEU A 54 14.87 10.80 0.46
N ARG A 55 15.81 9.91 0.73
CA ARG A 55 15.61 8.45 0.68
C ARG A 55 14.65 7.99 1.77
N ILE A 56 14.86 8.48 2.99
CA ILE A 56 14.00 8.16 4.14
C ILE A 56 12.60 8.76 3.92
N GLN A 57 12.51 10.01 3.45
CA GLN A 57 11.24 10.63 3.10
C GLN A 57 10.48 9.82 2.03
N ALA A 58 11.17 9.38 0.99
CA ALA A 58 10.56 8.57 -0.07
C ALA A 58 10.03 7.23 0.45
N ILE A 59 10.75 6.55 1.38
CA ILE A 59 10.27 5.31 2.00
C ILE A 59 9.08 5.59 2.91
N LEU A 60 9.12 6.62 3.73
CA LEU A 60 7.99 7.00 4.58
C LEU A 60 6.72 7.29 3.76
N ILE A 61 6.87 7.99 2.64
CA ILE A 61 5.74 8.30 1.75
C ILE A 61 5.28 7.06 0.98
N ALA A 62 6.19 6.37 0.29
CA ALA A 62 5.80 5.26 -0.56
C ALA A 62 5.33 4.04 0.24
N PHE A 63 6.04 3.67 1.30
CA PHE A 63 5.81 2.44 2.04
C PHE A 63 4.87 2.65 3.23
N CYS A 64 5.19 3.57 4.15
CA CYS A 64 4.37 3.74 5.36
C CYS A 64 3.03 4.41 5.04
N PHE A 65 3.06 5.57 4.39
CA PHE A 65 1.85 6.29 4.04
C PHE A 65 1.07 5.59 2.92
N GLY A 66 1.79 5.08 1.91
CA GLY A 66 1.18 4.26 0.85
C GLY A 66 0.51 3.01 1.41
N GLY A 67 1.13 2.31 2.35
CA GLY A 67 0.56 1.15 3.03
C GLY A 67 -0.69 1.49 3.86
N LEU A 68 -0.68 2.62 4.56
CA LEU A 68 -1.86 3.11 5.28
C LEU A 68 -3.01 3.42 4.31
N LEU A 69 -2.74 4.12 3.21
CA LEU A 69 -3.75 4.41 2.20
C LEU A 69 -4.25 3.13 1.51
N GLU A 70 -3.39 2.13 1.29
CA GLU A 70 -3.80 0.84 0.71
C GLU A 70 -4.74 0.10 1.65
N ALA A 71 -4.46 0.10 2.95
CA ALA A 71 -5.34 -0.51 3.94
C ALA A 71 -6.72 0.16 4.02
N LEU A 72 -6.80 1.47 3.83
CA LEU A 72 -8.04 2.24 3.91
C LEU A 72 -8.84 2.28 2.60
N ALA A 73 -8.16 2.53 1.47
CA ALA A 73 -8.80 2.79 0.19
C ALA A 73 -8.51 1.71 -0.88
N GLY A 74 -7.31 1.13 -0.87
CA GLY A 74 -6.89 0.10 -1.82
C GLY A 74 -6.95 0.52 -3.29
N PHE A 75 -7.10 -0.47 -4.16
CA PHE A 75 -7.41 -0.33 -5.60
C PHE A 75 -6.49 0.60 -6.41
N GLY A 76 -5.23 0.78 -5.96
CA GLY A 76 -4.25 1.61 -6.66
C GLY A 76 -4.37 3.12 -6.44
N ALA A 77 -5.36 3.62 -5.71
CA ALA A 77 -5.45 5.03 -5.34
C ALA A 77 -4.20 5.50 -4.55
N PRO A 78 -3.66 4.71 -3.62
CA PRO A 78 -2.43 5.05 -2.90
C PRO A 78 -1.24 5.30 -3.82
N VAL A 79 -1.11 4.50 -4.89
CA VAL A 79 -0.02 4.61 -5.86
C VAL A 79 -0.01 5.97 -6.54
N ALA A 80 -1.17 6.45 -6.98
CA ALA A 80 -1.29 7.76 -7.63
C ALA A 80 -0.93 8.90 -6.68
N ILE A 81 -1.41 8.85 -5.43
CA ILE A 81 -1.16 9.86 -4.41
C ILE A 81 0.32 9.90 -4.03
N THR A 82 0.89 8.78 -3.67
CA THR A 82 2.29 8.70 -3.22
C THR A 82 3.27 8.98 -4.35
N ALA A 83 2.95 8.62 -5.61
CA ALA A 83 3.76 8.96 -6.77
C ALA A 83 3.88 10.48 -6.95
N THR A 84 2.78 11.23 -6.84
CA THR A 84 2.82 12.70 -6.94
C THR A 84 3.64 13.32 -5.82
N MET A 85 3.58 12.77 -4.60
CA MET A 85 4.41 13.24 -3.48
C MET A 85 5.89 12.99 -3.72
N ILE A 86 6.28 11.81 -4.20
CA ILE A 86 7.67 11.48 -4.48
C ILE A 86 8.22 12.30 -5.67
N LEU A 87 7.40 12.56 -6.68
CA LEU A 87 7.75 13.50 -7.76
C LEU A 87 8.02 14.92 -7.22
N ALA A 88 7.21 15.37 -6.27
CA ALA A 88 7.41 16.66 -5.62
C ALA A 88 8.70 16.76 -4.80
N LEU A 89 9.28 15.63 -4.37
CA LEU A 89 10.61 15.55 -3.74
C LEU A 89 11.75 15.67 -4.77
N GLY A 90 11.45 15.71 -6.08
CA GLY A 90 12.46 15.81 -7.15
C GLY A 90 13.00 14.47 -7.65
N VAL A 91 12.39 13.34 -7.25
CA VAL A 91 12.74 12.02 -7.78
C VAL A 91 12.32 11.89 -9.24
N LYS A 92 13.18 11.30 -10.09
CA LYS A 92 12.89 11.11 -11.51
C LYS A 92 11.60 10.28 -11.70
N PRO A 93 10.73 10.63 -12.67
CA PRO A 93 9.41 10.02 -12.83
C PRO A 93 9.41 8.49 -12.89
N LEU A 94 10.33 7.90 -13.66
CA LEU A 94 10.43 6.45 -13.76
C LEU A 94 10.82 5.80 -12.42
N LYS A 95 11.77 6.40 -11.68
CA LYS A 95 12.15 5.92 -10.36
C LYS A 95 11.01 6.07 -9.36
N ALA A 96 10.29 7.19 -9.39
CA ALA A 96 9.12 7.41 -8.54
C ALA A 96 8.06 6.33 -8.78
N ALA A 97 7.72 6.07 -10.04
CA ALA A 97 6.75 5.04 -10.40
C ALA A 97 7.17 3.65 -9.91
N ILE A 98 8.41 3.23 -10.17
CA ILE A 98 8.93 1.93 -9.71
C ILE A 98 8.91 1.85 -8.17
N THR A 99 9.34 2.89 -7.49
CA THR A 99 9.39 2.95 -6.03
C THR A 99 8.00 2.75 -5.42
N VAL A 100 7.00 3.45 -5.94
CA VAL A 100 5.64 3.41 -5.41
C VAL A 100 4.95 2.09 -5.72
N LEU A 101 5.09 1.59 -6.95
CA LEU A 101 4.52 0.30 -7.34
C LEU A 101 5.10 -0.84 -6.51
N LEU A 102 6.43 -0.82 -6.29
CA LEU A 102 7.07 -1.84 -5.47
C LEU A 102 6.69 -1.69 -3.99
N ALA A 103 6.62 -0.47 -3.46
CA ALA A 103 6.18 -0.24 -2.08
C ALA A 103 4.78 -0.80 -1.82
N ASN A 104 3.88 -0.67 -2.81
CA ASN A 104 2.51 -1.16 -2.73
C ASN A 104 2.40 -2.70 -2.67
N THR A 105 3.44 -3.43 -3.06
CA THR A 105 3.42 -4.90 -3.01
C THR A 105 3.34 -5.46 -1.59
N ALA A 106 3.81 -4.75 -0.59
CA ALA A 106 3.81 -5.20 0.80
C ALA A 106 2.40 -5.27 1.41
N PRO A 107 1.55 -4.22 1.33
CA PRO A 107 0.21 -4.24 1.89
C PRO A 107 -0.82 -4.92 0.99
N VAL A 108 -0.55 -5.10 -0.32
CA VAL A 108 -1.54 -5.54 -1.31
C VAL A 108 -2.15 -6.92 -1.02
N ALA A 109 -1.44 -7.80 -0.32
CA ALA A 109 -1.93 -9.13 0.02
C ALA A 109 -3.21 -9.08 0.87
N PHE A 110 -3.33 -8.08 1.74
CA PHE A 110 -4.53 -7.81 2.53
C PHE A 110 -5.43 -6.78 1.83
N GLY A 111 -4.85 -5.82 1.12
CA GLY A 111 -5.55 -4.77 0.39
C GLY A 111 -6.44 -3.91 1.29
N ALA A 112 -7.46 -3.30 0.71
CA ALA A 112 -8.42 -2.49 1.46
C ALA A 112 -9.26 -3.37 2.38
N VAL A 113 -9.14 -3.14 3.69
CA VAL A 113 -9.96 -3.82 4.73
C VAL A 113 -9.98 -5.35 4.56
N ALA A 114 -8.86 -5.92 4.12
CA ALA A 114 -8.68 -7.35 3.82
C ALA A 114 -9.69 -7.95 2.82
N VAL A 115 -10.24 -7.15 1.90
CA VAL A 115 -11.18 -7.62 0.85
C VAL A 115 -10.60 -8.78 0.03
N PRO A 116 -9.32 -8.79 -0.39
CA PRO A 116 -8.75 -9.95 -1.10
C PRO A 116 -8.84 -11.26 -0.30
N ILE A 117 -8.63 -11.19 1.01
CA ILE A 117 -8.69 -12.36 1.92
C ILE A 117 -10.12 -12.85 2.08
N THR A 118 -11.07 -11.93 2.35
CA THR A 118 -12.48 -12.28 2.54
C THR A 118 -13.08 -12.87 1.27
N THR A 119 -12.81 -12.24 0.11
CA THR A 119 -13.26 -12.74 -1.20
C THR A 119 -12.67 -14.11 -1.51
N ALA A 120 -11.38 -14.34 -1.22
CA ALA A 120 -10.76 -15.64 -1.41
C ALA A 120 -11.41 -16.72 -0.54
N GLY A 121 -11.80 -16.36 0.69
CA GLY A 121 -12.56 -17.24 1.59
C GLY A 121 -13.93 -17.60 1.02
N GLU A 122 -14.70 -16.60 0.59
CA GLU A 122 -16.04 -16.80 0.03
C GLU A 122 -16.01 -17.67 -1.23
N VAL A 123 -15.12 -17.37 -2.18
CA VAL A 123 -15.00 -18.12 -3.45
C VAL A 123 -14.44 -19.51 -3.23
N GLY A 124 -13.46 -19.66 -2.32
CA GLY A 124 -12.81 -20.92 -2.01
C GLY A 124 -13.57 -21.80 -1.02
N GLY A 125 -14.69 -21.34 -0.45
CA GLY A 125 -15.45 -22.06 0.58
C GLY A 125 -14.61 -22.35 1.83
N LYS A 126 -13.69 -21.44 2.19
CA LYS A 126 -12.81 -21.54 3.34
C LYS A 126 -13.04 -20.37 4.29
N ASP A 127 -12.77 -20.60 5.59
CA ASP A 127 -12.80 -19.52 6.55
C ASP A 127 -11.76 -18.45 6.19
N PRO A 128 -12.15 -17.17 6.01
CA PRO A 128 -11.24 -16.09 5.72
C PRO A 128 -10.12 -15.93 6.76
N HIS A 129 -10.38 -16.23 8.03
CA HIS A 129 -9.36 -16.19 9.09
C HIS A 129 -8.23 -17.20 8.86
N VAL A 130 -8.53 -18.39 8.34
CA VAL A 130 -7.51 -19.38 7.99
C VAL A 130 -6.63 -18.85 6.87
N ILE A 131 -7.24 -18.22 5.85
CA ILE A 131 -6.50 -17.63 4.73
C ILE A 131 -5.64 -16.47 5.22
N ALA A 132 -6.20 -15.57 6.05
CA ALA A 132 -5.46 -14.46 6.66
C ALA A 132 -4.22 -14.96 7.42
N THR A 133 -4.37 -16.03 8.21
CA THR A 133 -3.26 -16.62 8.97
C THR A 133 -2.18 -17.17 8.05
N ILE A 134 -2.54 -17.88 7.00
CA ILE A 134 -1.57 -18.44 6.02
C ILE A 134 -0.82 -17.32 5.31
N VAL A 135 -1.53 -16.32 4.79
CA VAL A 135 -0.94 -15.15 4.12
C VAL A 135 -0.07 -14.35 5.08
N GLY A 136 -0.53 -14.18 6.33
CA GLY A 136 0.20 -13.48 7.39
C GLY A 136 1.48 -14.17 7.84
N HIS A 137 1.68 -15.46 7.53
CA HIS A 137 2.95 -16.14 7.74
C HIS A 137 3.93 -15.97 6.56
N GLN A 138 3.46 -15.61 5.39
CA GLN A 138 4.28 -15.48 4.18
C GLN A 138 4.57 -14.02 3.81
N ALA A 139 3.56 -13.18 3.77
CA ALA A 139 3.67 -11.79 3.33
C ALA A 139 4.65 -10.92 4.15
N PRO A 140 4.74 -11.04 5.49
CA PRO A 140 5.64 -10.22 6.30
C PRO A 140 7.12 -10.36 5.94
N PHE A 141 7.56 -11.56 5.54
CA PHE A 141 8.96 -11.76 5.13
C PHE A 141 9.31 -10.94 3.89
N LEU A 142 8.39 -10.88 2.92
CA LEU A 142 8.57 -10.04 1.73
C LEU A 142 8.47 -8.56 2.08
N ALA A 143 7.48 -8.19 2.88
CA ALA A 143 7.26 -6.81 3.30
C ALA A 143 8.46 -6.21 4.04
N MET A 144 9.16 -7.00 4.86
CA MET A 144 10.36 -6.58 5.57
C MET A 144 11.49 -6.16 4.62
N LEU A 145 11.60 -6.81 3.47
CA LEU A 145 12.67 -6.55 2.50
C LEU A 145 12.36 -5.35 1.59
N VAL A 146 11.09 -5.01 1.40
CA VAL A 146 10.68 -3.95 0.47
C VAL A 146 11.37 -2.61 0.75
N PRO A 147 11.42 -2.05 1.97
CA PRO A 147 12.10 -0.77 2.23
C PRO A 147 13.58 -0.79 1.88
N LEU A 148 14.28 -1.92 2.07
CA LEU A 148 15.68 -2.07 1.68
C LEU A 148 15.86 -2.04 0.16
N ILE A 149 14.97 -2.71 -0.57
CA ILE A 149 14.97 -2.70 -2.04
C ILE A 149 14.67 -1.30 -2.57
N LEU A 150 13.75 -0.56 -1.92
CA LEU A 150 13.46 0.83 -2.29
C LEU A 150 14.68 1.73 -2.19
N LEU A 151 15.54 1.55 -1.17
CA LEU A 151 16.81 2.28 -1.07
C LEU A 151 17.72 2.03 -2.27
N VAL A 152 17.81 0.76 -2.69
CA VAL A 152 18.64 0.38 -3.86
C VAL A 152 18.10 1.02 -5.14
N ILE A 153 16.79 1.11 -5.30
CA ILE A 153 16.17 1.75 -6.47
C ILE A 153 16.41 3.27 -6.46
N LEU A 154 16.28 3.89 -5.30
CA LEU A 154 16.39 5.34 -5.16
C LEU A 154 17.84 5.84 -5.34
N ASP A 155 18.81 5.20 -4.70
CA ASP A 155 20.20 5.69 -4.64
C ASP A 155 21.26 4.57 -4.78
N GLY A 156 20.88 3.39 -5.26
CA GLY A 156 21.78 2.26 -5.44
C GLY A 156 22.32 1.70 -4.14
N MET A 157 23.48 1.03 -4.20
CA MET A 157 24.13 0.41 -3.03
C MET A 157 24.63 1.44 -2.01
N LYS A 158 24.84 2.69 -2.41
CA LYS A 158 25.19 3.77 -1.49
C LYS A 158 23.99 4.08 -0.58
N GLY A 159 22.79 4.24 -1.15
CA GLY A 159 21.57 4.45 -0.36
C GLY A 159 21.34 3.35 0.67
N LEU A 160 21.57 2.09 0.28
CA LEU A 160 21.47 0.97 1.20
C LEU A 160 22.48 1.05 2.35
N LYS A 161 23.75 1.38 2.09
CA LYS A 161 24.77 1.49 3.12
C LYS A 161 24.51 2.63 4.11
N ASP A 162 23.99 3.75 3.61
CA ASP A 162 23.80 4.96 4.43
C ASP A 162 22.51 4.92 5.26
N ALA A 163 21.44 4.29 4.76
CA ALA A 163 20.11 4.34 5.36
C ALA A 163 19.47 2.96 5.61
N TRP A 164 20.28 1.87 5.64
CA TRP A 164 19.75 0.51 5.85
C TRP A 164 19.04 0.33 7.19
N LEU A 165 19.55 0.97 8.26
CA LEU A 165 19.00 0.80 9.61
C LEU A 165 17.57 1.35 9.73
N PRO A 166 17.27 2.62 9.36
CA PRO A 166 15.88 3.09 9.36
C PRO A 166 14.97 2.29 8.42
N ALA A 167 15.44 1.89 7.25
CA ALA A 167 14.65 1.06 6.34
C ALA A 167 14.34 -0.31 6.93
N LEU A 168 15.29 -0.93 7.60
CA LEU A 168 15.10 -2.21 8.29
C LEU A 168 14.10 -2.07 9.45
N ILE A 169 14.21 -1.02 10.26
CA ILE A 169 13.26 -0.77 11.36
C ILE A 169 11.85 -0.62 10.82
N ILE A 170 11.66 0.15 9.75
CA ILE A 170 10.35 0.33 9.10
C ILE A 170 9.82 -1.02 8.61
N GLY A 171 10.64 -1.79 7.87
CA GLY A 171 10.23 -3.09 7.32
C GLY A 171 9.89 -4.11 8.40
N VAL A 172 10.71 -4.21 9.45
CA VAL A 172 10.47 -5.13 10.58
C VAL A 172 9.22 -4.73 11.36
N SER A 173 9.04 -3.44 11.65
CA SER A 173 7.85 -2.95 12.36
C SER A 173 6.57 -3.27 11.59
N PHE A 174 6.57 -3.05 10.28
CA PHE A 174 5.44 -3.39 9.41
C PHE A 174 5.19 -4.90 9.39
N ALA A 175 6.25 -5.70 9.24
CA ALA A 175 6.15 -7.16 9.19
C ALA A 175 5.58 -7.73 10.50
N ILE A 176 6.03 -7.25 11.65
CA ILE A 176 5.52 -7.66 12.96
C ILE A 176 4.04 -7.27 13.10
N ALA A 177 3.68 -6.03 12.76
CA ALA A 177 2.31 -5.57 12.82
C ALA A 177 1.39 -6.43 11.93
N GLN A 178 1.79 -6.68 10.69
CA GLN A 178 1.05 -7.51 9.74
C GLN A 178 0.91 -8.96 10.24
N TRP A 179 1.96 -9.54 10.79
CA TRP A 179 1.94 -10.90 11.34
C TRP A 179 0.99 -11.01 12.55
N VAL A 180 1.09 -10.08 13.49
CA VAL A 180 0.26 -10.06 14.70
C VAL A 180 -1.22 -9.88 14.34
N THR A 181 -1.54 -8.88 13.49
CA THR A 181 -2.94 -8.61 13.09
C THR A 181 -3.55 -9.77 12.30
N SER A 182 -2.79 -10.42 11.42
CA SER A 182 -3.27 -11.55 10.63
C SER A 182 -3.65 -12.77 11.47
N ALA A 183 -3.03 -12.95 12.65
CA ALA A 183 -3.32 -14.04 13.58
C ALA A 183 -4.53 -13.74 14.49
N THR A 184 -5.06 -12.53 14.47
CA THR A 184 -6.19 -12.13 15.30
C THR A 184 -7.51 -12.14 14.52
N PRO A 185 -8.68 -12.25 15.19
CA PRO A 185 -9.97 -12.07 14.53
C PRO A 185 -10.16 -10.69 13.86
N ALA A 186 -9.30 -9.73 14.22
CA ALA A 186 -9.32 -8.36 13.71
C ALA A 186 -8.46 -8.17 12.44
N PHE A 187 -8.18 -9.24 11.69
CA PHE A 187 -7.35 -9.18 10.46
C PHE A 187 -7.92 -8.26 9.37
N ASN A 188 -9.18 -7.87 9.48
CA ASN A 188 -9.91 -6.99 8.57
C ASN A 188 -10.10 -5.56 9.12
N LEU A 189 -9.50 -5.23 10.24
CA LEU A 189 -9.43 -3.88 10.81
C LEU A 189 -8.06 -3.27 10.52
#